data_df28d2a7f0cd9610fbe00bc0b4923476
#
_entry.id   df28d2a7f0cd9610fbe00bc0b4923476
#
_cell.length_a   1.000
_cell.length_b   1.000
_cell.length_c   1.000
_cell.angle_alpha   90.00
_cell.angle_beta   90.00
_cell.angle_gamma   90.00
#
_symmetry.space_group_name_H-M   'P 1'
#
loop_
_entity.id
_entity.type
_entity.pdbx_description
1 polymer ?
#
loop_
_entity_poly.entity_id
_entity_poly.type
_entity_poly.pdbx_seq_one_letter_code
_entity_poly.pdbx_strand_id
1 'polypeptide(L)'
;MASRPLRVDELAEILALDFHDSKDGIPELKEDWRWRDQQEAVLSTCSSLIAVVDSGRHRVVQFSHFSVKEFLTSDRLATSSADVSHFHIPLESAHTVIARACLGVLLRSNPGGPRAKNNSPLAKYAAKHWVDHAQFGNVSSSVEDGMRRLFDLAEPPFASWLRLCDTDSRWDNYVGYNSNIPRGFPLYYASLCGFHDLAAHLIDKHPQHVNARCGQNRSPLAAALRNKHFHVAELLLQRGANVDTKGDVNRTLLHAASVNGALDVGQWLLAHGIDANSQEDNHETALHLAVKNDRIEFVQMLLQHGITVNAVNKDDYTPLDLAIDGGHFEIMQLLLQHEADVATQDLKHGAPLHLVTIRRSHAITRQLIINGADINVQDGERKTPLHLASVLWCPAIVRLLVELGADVNFPDGNQQTPLHLASCWGDTQTLQLLIKNGADVNARDANQSTALHLVSSLGKTRTMQILMENRADVNARDGSHLTPLHLASTSWSPDVMRLLIEHGADVNVLDGNRSTPLHLAASQGKMQNMQLLIDNGADVNVQDGNNLTPWQLVSFFMNSHPY
;
A
#
# COMPACT_ATOMS: atom_id res chain seq x y z
N MET A 1 32.14 8.33 2.67
CA MET A 1 33.08 7.86 1.64
C MET A 1 32.68 8.44 0.31
N ALA A 2 33.62 8.85 -0.54
CA ALA A 2 33.28 9.21 -1.90
C ALA A 2 32.51 8.03 -2.52
N SER A 3 31.39 8.28 -3.12
CA SER A 3 30.47 7.25 -3.65
C SER A 3 31.08 6.41 -4.77
N ARG A 4 32.17 6.87 -5.36
CA ARG A 4 33.02 6.11 -6.30
C ARG A 4 34.44 6.67 -6.36
N PRO A 5 35.44 5.86 -6.80
CA PRO A 5 36.78 6.35 -7.11
C PRO A 5 36.76 7.42 -8.22
N LEU A 6 37.68 8.37 -8.14
CA LEU A 6 37.91 9.34 -9.21
C LEU A 6 38.43 8.64 -10.46
N ARG A 7 38.00 9.07 -11.63
CA ARG A 7 38.59 8.66 -12.89
C ARG A 7 39.96 9.37 -13.09
N VAL A 8 40.79 8.78 -13.93
CA VAL A 8 42.11 9.33 -14.23
C VAL A 8 42.01 10.76 -14.74
N ASP A 9 41.09 11.02 -15.65
CA ASP A 9 40.84 12.34 -16.22
C ASP A 9 40.31 13.36 -15.20
N GLU A 10 39.47 12.91 -14.26
CA GLU A 10 38.93 13.72 -13.17
C GLU A 10 40.03 14.13 -12.19
N LEU A 11 40.92 13.18 -11.81
CA LEU A 11 42.02 13.46 -10.91
C LEU A 11 43.08 14.35 -11.57
N ALA A 12 43.41 14.13 -12.85
CA ALA A 12 44.33 14.95 -13.58
C ALA A 12 43.87 16.42 -13.67
N GLU A 13 42.56 16.65 -13.76
CA GLU A 13 42.00 18.01 -13.75
C GLU A 13 42.09 18.67 -12.37
N ILE A 14 41.92 17.89 -11.27
CA ILE A 14 42.17 18.40 -9.92
C ILE A 14 43.63 18.83 -9.75
N LEU A 15 44.56 18.06 -10.27
CA LEU A 15 46.01 18.39 -10.21
C LEU A 15 46.37 19.65 -11.03
N ALA A 16 45.56 20.04 -12.00
CA ALA A 16 45.74 21.26 -12.77
C ALA A 16 45.14 22.52 -12.11
N LEU A 17 44.55 22.40 -10.91
CA LEU A 17 44.00 23.53 -10.16
C LEU A 17 45.08 24.17 -9.27
N ASP A 18 45.15 25.52 -9.32
CA ASP A 18 46.00 26.30 -8.44
C ASP A 18 45.25 26.65 -7.15
N PHE A 19 45.68 26.08 -6.03
CA PHE A 19 45.10 26.31 -4.71
C PHE A 19 45.78 27.47 -3.95
N HIS A 20 46.89 28.03 -4.45
CA HIS A 20 47.71 29.02 -3.74
C HIS A 20 47.36 30.48 -4.08
N ASP A 21 46.93 30.75 -5.31
CA ASP A 21 46.72 32.13 -5.81
C ASP A 21 45.28 32.61 -5.73
N SER A 22 44.38 31.87 -5.06
CA SER A 22 42.95 32.23 -4.99
C SER A 22 42.70 33.32 -3.93
N LYS A 23 42.31 34.52 -4.35
CA LYS A 23 41.90 35.60 -3.43
C LYS A 23 40.63 35.25 -2.61
N ASP A 24 39.84 34.30 -3.07
CA ASP A 24 38.53 33.91 -2.50
C ASP A 24 38.50 32.45 -2.02
N GLY A 25 39.67 31.80 -1.85
CA GLY A 25 39.76 30.39 -1.43
C GLY A 25 39.26 29.36 -2.46
N ILE A 26 38.91 29.80 -3.67
CA ILE A 26 38.45 28.94 -4.77
C ILE A 26 39.58 28.75 -5.76
N PRO A 27 40.04 27.52 -6.00
CA PRO A 27 41.21 27.26 -6.84
C PRO A 27 40.94 27.63 -8.31
N GLU A 28 41.95 28.18 -8.98
CA GLU A 28 41.90 28.50 -10.40
C GLU A 28 42.48 27.37 -11.26
N LEU A 29 41.80 27.08 -12.38
CA LEU A 29 42.33 26.15 -13.38
C LEU A 29 43.41 26.85 -14.19
N LYS A 30 44.64 26.37 -14.14
CA LYS A 30 45.72 26.80 -15.00
C LYS A 30 45.75 25.91 -16.23
N GLU A 31 45.32 26.45 -17.39
CA GLU A 31 45.27 25.67 -18.65
C GLU A 31 46.65 25.12 -19.03
N ASP A 32 47.71 25.83 -18.70
CA ASP A 32 49.10 25.42 -18.94
C ASP A 32 49.54 24.21 -18.09
N TRP A 33 48.81 23.91 -17.00
CA TRP A 33 49.06 22.76 -16.12
C TRP A 33 48.29 21.52 -16.57
N ARG A 34 47.51 21.60 -17.61
CA ARG A 34 46.81 20.42 -18.16
C ARG A 34 47.79 19.52 -18.88
N TRP A 35 47.95 18.34 -18.35
CA TRP A 35 48.83 17.33 -18.94
C TRP A 35 48.25 16.75 -20.23
N ARG A 36 49.10 16.54 -21.24
CA ARG A 36 48.72 15.88 -22.49
C ARG A 36 48.38 14.41 -22.27
N ASP A 37 49.18 13.73 -21.42
CA ASP A 37 48.88 12.37 -20.94
C ASP A 37 48.45 12.41 -19.48
N GLN A 38 47.15 12.24 -19.28
CA GLN A 38 46.50 12.30 -17.96
C GLN A 38 46.91 11.13 -17.07
N GLN A 39 47.20 9.97 -17.65
CA GLN A 39 47.65 8.80 -16.90
C GLN A 39 49.07 8.98 -16.36
N GLU A 40 49.95 9.51 -17.20
CA GLU A 40 51.33 9.80 -16.78
C GLU A 40 51.36 10.85 -15.68
N ALA A 41 50.55 11.89 -15.76
CA ALA A 41 50.39 12.91 -14.72
C ALA A 41 50.04 12.31 -13.36
N VAL A 42 49.04 11.45 -13.33
CA VAL A 42 48.52 10.81 -12.10
C VAL A 42 49.57 9.84 -11.53
N LEU A 43 50.18 8.99 -12.36
CA LEU A 43 51.15 7.99 -11.93
C LEU A 43 52.48 8.62 -11.50
N SER A 44 52.89 9.73 -12.11
CA SER A 44 54.13 10.44 -11.70
C SER A 44 54.04 11.04 -10.30
N THR A 45 52.81 11.37 -9.85
CA THR A 45 52.59 12.00 -8.54
C THR A 45 52.64 10.99 -7.38
N CYS A 46 52.12 9.75 -7.56
CA CYS A 46 52.01 8.76 -6.48
C CYS A 46 52.11 7.30 -6.97
N SER A 47 53.10 6.98 -7.79
CA SER A 47 53.22 5.72 -8.52
C SER A 47 53.26 4.44 -7.66
N SER A 48 53.71 4.53 -6.41
CA SER A 48 53.80 3.36 -5.52
C SER A 48 52.56 3.11 -4.67
N LEU A 49 51.69 4.11 -4.51
CA LEU A 49 50.53 4.04 -3.60
C LEU A 49 49.20 3.86 -4.33
N ILE A 50 49.15 4.19 -5.61
CA ILE A 50 47.93 4.14 -6.41
C ILE A 50 48.08 3.23 -7.63
N ALA A 51 46.99 2.67 -8.05
CA ALA A 51 46.87 1.88 -9.27
C ALA A 51 45.78 2.47 -10.17
N VAL A 52 46.02 2.44 -11.47
CA VAL A 52 44.99 2.73 -12.47
C VAL A 52 44.39 1.41 -12.89
N VAL A 53 43.07 1.26 -12.63
CA VAL A 53 42.34 0.02 -12.87
C VAL A 53 41.22 0.27 -13.89
N ASP A 54 41.05 -0.66 -14.82
CA ASP A 54 39.96 -0.63 -15.77
C ASP A 54 38.65 -1.01 -15.08
N SER A 55 37.69 -0.10 -15.11
CA SER A 55 36.33 -0.31 -14.59
C SER A 55 35.31 -0.13 -15.72
N GLY A 56 35.13 -1.16 -16.51
CA GLY A 56 34.26 -1.16 -17.67
C GLY A 56 34.69 -0.18 -18.75
N ARG A 57 33.97 0.95 -18.91
CA ARG A 57 34.24 1.95 -19.97
C ARG A 57 35.25 3.04 -19.53
N HIS A 58 35.71 3.04 -18.30
CA HIS A 58 36.56 4.09 -17.74
C HIS A 58 37.74 3.52 -16.95
N ARG A 59 38.86 4.23 -16.96
CA ARG A 59 39.97 3.98 -16.05
C ARG A 59 39.77 4.80 -14.79
N VAL A 60 39.90 4.14 -13.64
CA VAL A 60 39.75 4.76 -12.31
C VAL A 60 41.02 4.63 -11.51
N VAL A 61 41.24 5.61 -10.63
CA VAL A 61 42.36 5.62 -9.70
C VAL A 61 41.91 5.07 -8.35
N GLN A 62 42.63 4.14 -7.81
CA GLN A 62 42.42 3.64 -6.45
C GLN A 62 43.74 3.32 -5.78
N PHE A 63 43.74 3.21 -4.45
CA PHE A 63 44.92 2.74 -3.75
C PHE A 63 45.31 1.34 -4.22
N SER A 64 46.60 1.08 -4.39
CA SER A 64 47.12 -0.21 -4.85
C SER A 64 46.74 -1.37 -3.93
N HIS A 65 46.54 -1.08 -2.65
CA HIS A 65 45.98 -2.02 -1.68
C HIS A 65 45.10 -1.28 -0.67
N PHE A 66 43.99 -1.89 -0.29
CA PHE A 66 43.01 -1.33 0.64
C PHE A 66 43.64 -0.97 2.02
N SER A 67 44.56 -1.81 2.53
CA SER A 67 45.26 -1.54 3.79
C SER A 67 46.20 -0.31 3.73
N VAL A 68 46.67 0.09 2.55
CA VAL A 68 47.40 1.34 2.38
C VAL A 68 46.54 2.55 2.66
N LYS A 69 45.31 2.57 2.13
CA LYS A 69 44.34 3.63 2.42
C LYS A 69 44.03 3.71 3.91
N GLU A 70 43.68 2.58 4.54
CA GLU A 70 43.36 2.54 5.97
C GLU A 70 44.56 2.97 6.84
N PHE A 71 45.74 2.54 6.50
CA PHE A 71 46.94 2.95 7.22
C PHE A 71 47.22 4.46 7.10
N LEU A 72 47.17 5.02 5.89
CA LEU A 72 47.39 6.45 5.66
C LEU A 72 46.33 7.36 6.30
N THR A 73 45.13 6.86 6.53
CA THR A 73 44.03 7.62 7.17
C THR A 73 43.80 7.25 8.64
N SER A 74 44.68 6.42 9.24
CA SER A 74 44.49 5.93 10.61
C SER A 74 45.04 6.91 11.66
N ASP A 75 44.38 6.97 12.81
CA ASP A 75 44.89 7.72 13.98
C ASP A 75 46.26 7.20 14.46
N ARG A 76 46.57 5.92 14.21
CA ARG A 76 47.85 5.34 14.53
C ARG A 76 49.01 6.01 13.77
N LEU A 77 48.76 6.37 12.50
CA LEU A 77 49.76 7.10 11.71
C LEU A 77 49.84 8.57 12.16
N ALA A 78 48.69 9.18 12.46
CA ALA A 78 48.63 10.56 12.94
C ALA A 78 49.41 10.77 14.26
N THR A 79 49.42 9.76 15.13
CA THR A 79 50.09 9.80 16.44
C THR A 79 51.51 9.26 16.42
N SER A 80 52.04 8.88 15.25
CA SER A 80 53.42 8.35 15.08
C SER A 80 54.49 9.46 15.21
N SER A 81 55.76 9.08 15.14
CA SER A 81 56.87 10.05 15.13
C SER A 81 56.73 11.09 14.01
N ALA A 82 57.26 12.29 14.20
CA ALA A 82 57.11 13.41 13.25
C ALA A 82 57.45 13.03 11.80
N ASP A 83 58.49 12.21 11.60
CA ASP A 83 58.90 11.76 10.26
C ASP A 83 57.88 10.84 9.57
N VAL A 84 57.11 10.07 10.34
CA VAL A 84 56.16 9.10 9.81
C VAL A 84 54.74 9.70 9.76
N SER A 85 54.38 10.52 10.74
CA SER A 85 53.08 11.22 10.78
C SER A 85 52.88 12.18 9.59
N HIS A 86 54.01 12.61 8.95
CA HIS A 86 53.96 13.43 7.74
C HIS A 86 53.20 12.76 6.58
N PHE A 87 53.10 11.43 6.56
CA PHE A 87 52.34 10.70 5.55
C PHE A 87 50.85 10.51 5.89
N HIS A 88 50.44 10.95 7.07
CA HIS A 88 49.03 10.88 7.44
C HIS A 88 48.18 11.81 6.54
N ILE A 89 47.12 11.27 6.00
CA ILE A 89 46.13 12.00 5.19
C ILE A 89 44.89 12.29 6.05
N PRO A 90 44.78 13.52 6.58
CA PRO A 90 43.56 13.92 7.28
C PRO A 90 42.38 13.89 6.31
N LEU A 91 41.37 13.06 6.58
CA LEU A 91 40.20 12.89 5.67
C LEU A 91 39.49 14.21 5.44
N GLU A 92 39.35 15.04 6.46
CA GLU A 92 38.70 16.35 6.37
C GLU A 92 39.45 17.29 5.40
N SER A 93 40.79 17.33 5.49
CA SER A 93 41.63 18.11 4.56
C SER A 93 41.48 17.60 3.12
N ALA A 94 41.49 16.28 2.93
CA ALA A 94 41.28 15.67 1.61
C ALA A 94 39.90 16.00 1.02
N HIS A 95 38.86 15.89 1.82
CA HIS A 95 37.51 16.25 1.40
C HIS A 95 37.40 17.76 1.12
N THR A 96 38.08 18.62 1.89
CA THR A 96 38.11 20.08 1.66
C THR A 96 38.74 20.41 0.29
N VAL A 97 39.85 19.78 -0.05
CA VAL A 97 40.53 20.00 -1.35
C VAL A 97 39.62 19.59 -2.50
N ILE A 98 38.99 18.41 -2.41
CA ILE A 98 38.08 17.93 -3.46
C ILE A 98 36.83 18.81 -3.56
N ALA A 99 36.23 19.22 -2.44
CA ALA A 99 35.10 20.12 -2.41
C ALA A 99 35.42 21.48 -3.08
N ARG A 100 36.57 22.08 -2.76
CA ARG A 100 37.07 23.32 -3.40
C ARG A 100 37.26 23.15 -4.90
N ALA A 101 37.90 22.05 -5.32
CA ALA A 101 38.07 21.73 -6.74
C ALA A 101 36.70 21.62 -7.47
N CYS A 102 35.77 20.89 -6.89
CA CYS A 102 34.41 20.74 -7.44
C CYS A 102 33.70 22.08 -7.56
N LEU A 103 33.69 22.89 -6.50
CA LEU A 103 33.06 24.22 -6.53
C LEU A 103 33.75 25.14 -7.55
N GLY A 104 35.09 25.10 -7.65
CA GLY A 104 35.85 25.88 -8.64
C GLY A 104 35.43 25.56 -10.08
N VAL A 105 35.21 24.29 -10.39
CA VAL A 105 34.74 23.85 -11.71
C VAL A 105 33.28 24.26 -11.96
N LEU A 106 32.40 24.08 -10.96
CA LEU A 106 30.98 24.43 -11.08
C LEU A 106 30.75 25.94 -11.26
N LEU A 107 31.50 26.77 -10.54
CA LEU A 107 31.42 28.23 -10.62
C LEU A 107 31.84 28.80 -11.98
N ARG A 108 32.72 28.07 -12.70
CA ARG A 108 33.16 28.45 -14.06
C ARG A 108 32.30 27.92 -15.17
N SER A 109 31.35 27.03 -14.86
CA SER A 109 30.47 26.41 -15.83
C SER A 109 29.41 27.40 -16.31
N ASN A 110 29.68 28.14 -17.42
CA ASN A 110 28.75 29.06 -18.05
C ASN A 110 28.05 28.39 -19.26
N PRO A 111 26.74 28.10 -19.19
CA PRO A 111 26.03 27.37 -20.25
C PRO A 111 25.71 28.20 -21.50
N GLY A 112 25.94 29.50 -21.48
CA GLY A 112 25.61 30.41 -22.57
C GLY A 112 26.80 30.92 -23.40
N GLY A 113 28.04 30.53 -23.06
CA GLY A 113 29.23 31.01 -23.76
C GLY A 113 29.50 30.24 -25.07
N PRO A 114 30.19 30.87 -26.08
CA PRO A 114 30.53 30.21 -27.34
C PRO A 114 31.48 29.00 -27.20
N ARG A 115 32.00 28.74 -26.02
CA ARG A 115 32.77 27.53 -25.62
C ARG A 115 31.96 26.52 -24.81
N ALA A 116 30.62 26.48 -24.93
CA ALA A 116 29.70 25.62 -24.19
C ALA A 116 29.82 24.09 -24.48
N LYS A 117 30.91 23.63 -25.05
CA LYS A 117 31.32 22.22 -24.91
C LYS A 117 32.05 22.09 -23.56
N ASN A 118 31.28 22.00 -22.48
CA ASN A 118 31.79 21.61 -21.16
C ASN A 118 32.33 20.18 -21.22
N ASN A 119 33.52 20.01 -21.82
CA ASN A 119 34.26 18.76 -21.81
C ASN A 119 35.17 18.66 -20.55
N SER A 120 34.83 19.38 -19.44
CA SER A 120 35.53 19.16 -18.20
C SER A 120 35.15 17.77 -17.66
N PRO A 121 36.07 16.83 -17.60
CA PRO A 121 35.84 15.50 -17.01
C PRO A 121 35.31 15.60 -15.58
N LEU A 122 35.84 16.59 -14.84
CA LEU A 122 35.49 16.81 -13.44
C LEU A 122 34.07 17.41 -13.25
N ALA A 123 33.50 18.09 -14.27
CA ALA A 123 32.22 18.80 -14.10
C ALA A 123 31.07 17.87 -13.71
N LYS A 124 30.99 16.69 -14.31
CA LYS A 124 29.95 15.70 -13.97
C LYS A 124 30.17 15.08 -12.58
N TYR A 125 31.43 14.83 -12.23
CA TYR A 125 31.78 14.39 -10.90
C TYR A 125 31.46 15.46 -9.87
N ALA A 126 31.89 16.69 -10.13
CA ALA A 126 31.65 17.84 -9.28
C ALA A 126 30.15 18.04 -9.03
N ALA A 127 29.34 18.09 -10.08
CA ALA A 127 27.90 18.26 -9.95
C ALA A 127 27.23 17.21 -9.06
N LYS A 128 27.71 15.97 -9.10
CA LYS A 128 27.11 14.83 -8.43
C LYS A 128 27.61 14.62 -7.00
N HIS A 129 28.86 14.94 -6.72
CA HIS A 129 29.54 14.50 -5.50
C HIS A 129 30.10 15.62 -4.60
N TRP A 130 30.07 16.88 -5.02
CA TRP A 130 30.61 17.97 -4.20
C TRP A 130 29.89 18.07 -2.84
N VAL A 131 28.58 17.79 -2.80
CA VAL A 131 27.78 17.80 -1.56
C VAL A 131 28.29 16.73 -0.59
N ASP A 132 28.56 15.51 -1.07
CA ASP A 132 29.08 14.41 -0.24
C ASP A 132 30.42 14.81 0.43
N HIS A 133 31.25 15.55 -0.30
CA HIS A 133 32.51 16.06 0.24
C HIS A 133 32.34 17.23 1.19
N ALA A 134 31.41 18.16 0.88
CA ALA A 134 31.15 19.31 1.73
C ALA A 134 30.45 18.94 3.06
N GLN A 135 29.69 17.84 3.08
CA GLN A 135 29.05 17.32 4.30
C GLN A 135 30.00 16.56 5.23
N PHE A 136 31.23 16.31 4.82
CA PHE A 136 32.19 15.56 5.64
C PHE A 136 32.80 16.45 6.74
N GLY A 137 32.60 16.10 8.00
CA GLY A 137 33.11 16.86 9.14
C GLY A 137 32.75 18.34 9.08
N ASN A 138 33.71 19.24 9.23
CA ASN A 138 33.55 20.70 9.17
C ASN A 138 33.90 21.30 7.79
N VAL A 139 33.98 20.48 6.74
CA VAL A 139 34.38 20.96 5.40
C VAL A 139 33.44 22.06 4.90
N SER A 140 32.12 21.99 5.18
CA SER A 140 31.17 23.01 4.76
C SER A 140 31.56 24.42 5.17
N SER A 141 32.06 24.61 6.39
CA SER A 141 32.53 25.90 6.87
C SER A 141 33.79 26.37 6.11
N SER A 142 34.65 25.43 5.70
CA SER A 142 35.89 25.74 4.95
C SER A 142 35.64 26.12 3.48
N VAL A 143 34.45 25.83 2.94
CA VAL A 143 34.05 26.09 1.53
C VAL A 143 32.85 27.00 1.41
N GLU A 144 32.45 27.66 2.49
CA GLU A 144 31.22 28.45 2.61
C GLU A 144 31.14 29.54 1.54
N ASP A 145 32.19 30.31 1.28
CA ASP A 145 32.21 31.35 0.27
C ASP A 145 31.94 30.80 -1.14
N GLY A 146 32.52 29.64 -1.45
CA GLY A 146 32.23 28.92 -2.71
C GLY A 146 30.77 28.49 -2.82
N MET A 147 30.19 28.00 -1.74
CA MET A 147 28.79 27.62 -1.69
C MET A 147 27.87 28.83 -1.82
N ARG A 148 28.13 29.93 -1.11
CA ARG A 148 27.37 31.18 -1.23
C ARG A 148 27.33 31.70 -2.67
N ARG A 149 28.46 31.66 -3.38
CA ARG A 149 28.54 32.05 -4.79
C ARG A 149 27.79 31.06 -5.70
N LEU A 150 27.91 29.76 -5.48
CA LEU A 150 27.18 28.74 -6.27
C LEU A 150 25.67 28.89 -6.12
N PHE A 151 25.19 29.25 -4.92
CA PHE A 151 23.77 29.40 -4.61
C PHE A 151 23.22 30.81 -4.82
N ASP A 152 24.00 31.74 -5.37
CA ASP A 152 23.49 33.07 -5.72
C ASP A 152 22.58 33.01 -6.95
N LEU A 153 21.34 33.52 -6.80
CA LEU A 153 20.36 33.54 -7.90
C LEU A 153 20.74 34.48 -9.05
N ALA A 154 21.58 35.49 -8.78
CA ALA A 154 22.03 36.42 -9.79
C ALA A 154 23.06 35.81 -10.76
N GLU A 155 23.63 34.68 -10.40
CA GLU A 155 24.72 34.05 -11.11
C GLU A 155 24.30 32.76 -11.87
N PRO A 156 24.80 32.52 -13.10
CA PRO A 156 24.47 31.34 -13.91
C PRO A 156 24.85 29.97 -13.30
N PRO A 157 25.86 29.84 -12.39
CA PRO A 157 26.38 28.57 -11.92
C PRO A 157 25.34 27.67 -11.24
N PHE A 158 24.42 28.24 -10.47
CA PHE A 158 23.36 27.46 -9.81
C PHE A 158 22.48 26.69 -10.80
N ALA A 159 22.00 27.39 -11.85
CA ALA A 159 21.21 26.75 -12.88
C ALA A 159 22.00 25.71 -13.69
N SER A 160 23.30 25.92 -13.83
CA SER A 160 24.21 24.99 -14.51
C SER A 160 24.44 23.73 -13.69
N TRP A 161 24.64 23.87 -12.39
CA TRP A 161 24.75 22.75 -11.48
C TRP A 161 23.48 21.89 -11.51
N LEU A 162 22.29 22.48 -11.40
CA LEU A 162 21.03 21.75 -11.45
C LEU A 162 20.86 20.98 -12.77
N ARG A 163 21.25 21.56 -13.93
CA ARG A 163 21.18 20.86 -15.22
C ARG A 163 22.13 19.66 -15.28
N LEU A 164 23.31 19.77 -14.69
CA LEU A 164 24.29 18.67 -14.64
C LEU A 164 23.88 17.56 -13.65
N CYS A 165 23.16 17.91 -12.59
CA CYS A 165 22.61 16.95 -11.61
C CYS A 165 21.40 16.17 -12.14
N ASP A 166 20.55 16.80 -12.98
CA ASP A 166 19.30 16.22 -13.49
C ASP A 166 19.49 15.02 -14.45
N THR A 167 20.69 14.79 -14.92
CA THR A 167 20.97 13.68 -15.87
C THR A 167 21.09 12.31 -15.20
N ASP A 168 21.13 12.26 -13.86
CA ASP A 168 21.16 11.01 -13.09
C ASP A 168 20.33 11.16 -11.81
N SER A 169 19.13 10.67 -11.82
CA SER A 169 18.05 10.63 -10.81
C SER A 169 18.44 10.27 -9.35
N ARG A 170 19.52 10.81 -8.79
CA ARG A 170 19.96 10.52 -7.43
C ARG A 170 19.10 11.20 -6.36
N TRP A 171 18.42 12.30 -6.73
CA TRP A 171 17.65 13.14 -5.82
C TRP A 171 16.14 13.01 -5.99
N ASP A 172 15.68 12.31 -7.04
CA ASP A 172 14.27 12.19 -7.41
C ASP A 172 13.89 10.76 -7.81
N ASN A 173 13.65 9.90 -6.82
CA ASN A 173 12.97 8.62 -7.09
C ASN A 173 11.46 8.79 -7.38
N TYR A 174 10.96 10.03 -7.47
CA TYR A 174 9.51 10.32 -7.57
C TYR A 174 9.12 11.42 -8.57
N VAL A 175 10.01 11.89 -9.44
CA VAL A 175 9.60 12.89 -10.45
C VAL A 175 9.28 12.19 -11.75
N GLY A 176 7.98 12.02 -12.00
CA GLY A 176 7.47 11.79 -13.36
C GLY A 176 7.91 12.94 -14.28
N TYR A 177 8.42 12.59 -15.43
CA TYR A 177 8.90 13.47 -16.48
C TYR A 177 7.91 14.59 -16.84
N ASN A 178 8.02 15.75 -16.20
CA ASN A 178 7.40 16.98 -16.70
C ASN A 178 8.45 18.10 -16.70
N SER A 179 9.03 18.36 -17.85
CA SER A 179 10.13 19.29 -18.10
C SER A 179 9.79 20.78 -17.90
N ASN A 180 8.60 21.13 -17.40
CA ASN A 180 8.11 22.51 -17.25
C ASN A 180 7.96 22.96 -15.79
N ILE A 181 8.46 22.21 -14.81
CA ILE A 181 8.38 22.60 -13.38
C ILE A 181 9.52 23.58 -13.08
N PRO A 182 9.26 24.75 -12.46
CA PRO A 182 10.32 25.65 -12.04
C PRO A 182 11.29 24.92 -11.10
N ARG A 183 12.57 24.91 -11.49
CA ARG A 183 13.63 24.35 -10.66
C ARG A 183 13.67 25.14 -9.36
N GLY A 184 13.81 24.41 -8.20
CA GLY A 184 13.65 24.99 -6.89
C GLY A 184 14.58 26.16 -6.57
N PHE A 185 14.22 26.94 -5.57
CA PHE A 185 15.03 28.03 -5.05
C PHE A 185 16.28 27.49 -4.33
N PRO A 186 17.39 28.26 -4.27
CA PRO A 186 18.60 27.87 -3.56
C PRO A 186 18.36 27.37 -2.15
N LEU A 187 17.48 28.01 -1.38
CA LEU A 187 17.17 27.60 -0.01
C LEU A 187 16.60 26.16 0.07
N TYR A 188 15.83 25.74 -0.92
CA TYR A 188 15.34 24.35 -0.97
C TYR A 188 16.49 23.34 -1.03
N TYR A 189 17.48 23.60 -1.91
CA TYR A 189 18.62 22.70 -2.08
C TYR A 189 19.61 22.79 -0.91
N ALA A 190 19.82 23.97 -0.32
CA ALA A 190 20.62 24.12 0.88
C ALA A 190 20.01 23.31 2.05
N SER A 191 18.68 23.34 2.17
CA SER A 191 17.94 22.56 3.17
C SER A 191 18.00 21.06 2.90
N LEU A 192 17.89 20.66 1.63
CA LEU A 192 17.99 19.27 1.19
C LEU A 192 19.39 18.69 1.46
N CYS A 193 20.43 19.51 1.34
CA CYS A 193 21.83 19.14 1.60
C CYS A 193 22.22 19.31 3.07
N GLY A 194 21.41 19.92 3.93
CA GLY A 194 21.72 20.09 5.35
C GLY A 194 22.76 21.17 5.66
N PHE A 195 22.97 22.14 4.76
CA PHE A 195 23.93 23.22 4.96
C PHE A 195 23.31 24.34 5.80
N HIS A 196 23.49 24.26 7.12
CA HIS A 196 22.87 25.17 8.09
C HIS A 196 23.24 26.64 7.86
N ASP A 197 24.54 26.97 7.78
CA ASP A 197 25.02 28.35 7.67
C ASP A 197 24.66 28.97 6.32
N LEU A 198 24.74 28.15 5.25
CA LEU A 198 24.25 28.57 3.94
C LEU A 198 22.74 28.82 3.93
N ALA A 199 21.95 27.95 4.59
CA ALA A 199 20.52 28.14 4.72
C ALA A 199 20.18 29.41 5.49
N ALA A 200 20.88 29.69 6.61
CA ALA A 200 20.74 30.92 7.39
C ALA A 200 21.02 32.16 6.51
N HIS A 201 22.15 32.16 5.80
CA HIS A 201 22.49 33.25 4.87
C HIS A 201 21.44 33.47 3.78
N LEU A 202 20.92 32.41 3.18
CA LEU A 202 19.89 32.48 2.14
C LEU A 202 18.54 32.98 2.67
N ILE A 203 18.18 32.63 3.91
CA ILE A 203 16.99 33.13 4.58
C ILE A 203 17.13 34.64 4.85
N ASP A 204 18.27 35.10 5.36
CA ASP A 204 18.51 36.52 5.63
C ASP A 204 18.46 37.34 4.35
N LYS A 205 18.97 36.81 3.23
CA LYS A 205 18.96 37.47 1.91
C LYS A 205 17.59 37.42 1.21
N HIS A 206 16.83 36.32 1.41
CA HIS A 206 15.58 36.05 0.72
C HIS A 206 14.52 35.43 1.68
N PRO A 207 14.04 36.16 2.69
CA PRO A 207 13.11 35.63 3.68
C PRO A 207 11.80 35.09 3.09
N GLN A 208 11.38 35.61 1.94
CA GLN A 208 10.19 35.15 1.19
C GLN A 208 10.31 33.68 0.71
N HIS A 209 11.52 33.12 0.66
CA HIS A 209 11.73 31.74 0.20
C HIS A 209 11.52 30.69 1.29
N VAL A 210 11.38 31.07 2.56
CA VAL A 210 11.22 30.13 3.69
C VAL A 210 10.03 29.18 3.46
N ASN A 211 8.92 29.70 2.95
CA ASN A 211 7.72 28.93 2.63
C ASN A 211 7.48 28.76 1.12
N ALA A 212 8.49 29.07 0.29
CA ALA A 212 8.37 28.92 -1.15
C ALA A 212 8.21 27.45 -1.53
N ARG A 213 7.30 27.20 -2.48
CA ARG A 213 7.05 25.84 -2.98
C ARG A 213 7.85 25.60 -4.27
N CYS A 214 8.56 24.49 -4.30
CA CYS A 214 9.34 24.03 -5.44
C CYS A 214 8.67 22.79 -6.03
N GLY A 215 8.32 22.85 -7.32
CA GLY A 215 7.76 21.70 -8.01
C GLY A 215 6.49 21.15 -7.34
N GLN A 216 6.46 19.87 -7.05
CA GLN A 216 5.34 19.16 -6.38
C GLN A 216 5.14 19.60 -4.91
N ASN A 217 4.92 20.91 -4.66
CA ASN A 217 4.64 21.47 -3.33
C ASN A 217 5.70 21.20 -2.24
N ARG A 218 6.95 21.02 -2.62
CA ARG A 218 8.05 20.75 -1.67
C ARG A 218 8.58 22.04 -1.09
N SER A 219 8.40 22.25 0.23
CA SER A 219 8.99 23.38 0.95
C SER A 219 10.45 23.08 1.37
N PRO A 220 11.26 24.12 1.71
CA PRO A 220 12.59 23.90 2.30
C PRO A 220 12.54 23.04 3.57
N LEU A 221 11.51 23.21 4.41
CA LEU A 221 11.29 22.38 5.60
C LEU A 221 11.09 20.90 5.25
N ALA A 222 10.27 20.63 4.23
CA ALA A 222 10.07 19.26 3.75
C ALA A 222 11.38 18.64 3.22
N ALA A 223 12.22 19.45 2.56
CA ALA A 223 13.51 19.01 2.04
C ALA A 223 14.49 18.65 3.18
N ALA A 224 14.57 19.48 4.21
CA ALA A 224 15.40 19.23 5.39
C ALA A 224 14.98 17.96 6.14
N LEU A 225 13.67 17.79 6.40
CA LEU A 225 13.13 16.65 7.13
C LEU A 225 13.26 15.33 6.35
N ARG A 226 13.10 15.37 5.02
CA ARG A 226 13.30 14.19 4.16
C ARG A 226 14.67 13.54 4.34
N ASN A 227 15.70 14.36 4.53
CA ASN A 227 17.08 13.90 4.72
C ASN A 227 17.52 13.95 6.20
N LYS A 228 16.58 14.14 7.14
CA LYS A 228 16.81 14.15 8.59
C LYS A 228 17.78 15.27 9.05
N HIS A 229 17.82 16.37 8.32
CA HIS A 229 18.61 17.55 8.70
C HIS A 229 17.86 18.42 9.72
N PHE A 230 17.63 17.87 10.95
CA PHE A 230 16.82 18.49 11.98
C PHE A 230 17.30 19.87 12.40
N HIS A 231 18.61 20.12 12.42
CA HIS A 231 19.18 21.44 12.74
C HIS A 231 18.82 22.52 11.72
N VAL A 232 18.69 22.15 10.42
CA VAL A 232 18.19 23.08 9.39
C VAL A 232 16.67 23.26 9.50
N ALA A 233 15.95 22.18 9.81
CA ALA A 233 14.51 22.26 10.04
C ALA A 233 14.17 23.19 11.22
N GLU A 234 14.92 23.11 12.32
CA GLU A 234 14.81 23.98 13.47
C GLU A 234 15.03 25.47 13.10
N LEU A 235 16.11 25.75 12.36
CA LEU A 235 16.39 27.08 11.83
C LEU A 235 15.22 27.61 10.99
N LEU A 236 14.68 26.78 10.10
CA LEU A 236 13.56 27.17 9.24
C LEU A 236 12.31 27.50 10.06
N LEU A 237 11.98 26.72 11.10
CA LEU A 237 10.86 27.03 12.00
C LEU A 237 11.06 28.35 12.76
N GLN A 238 12.27 28.57 13.32
CA GLN A 238 12.63 29.83 14.00
C GLN A 238 12.48 31.05 13.07
N ARG A 239 12.61 30.82 11.76
CA ARG A 239 12.48 31.87 10.72
C ARG A 239 11.09 31.89 10.05
N GLY A 240 10.09 31.22 10.65
CA GLY A 240 8.69 31.27 10.23
C GLY A 240 8.29 30.28 9.15
N ALA A 241 8.99 29.15 9.03
CA ALA A 241 8.52 28.05 8.20
C ALA A 241 7.22 27.47 8.77
N ASN A 242 6.25 27.21 7.90
CA ASN A 242 5.00 26.59 8.29
C ASN A 242 5.13 25.07 8.31
N VAL A 243 4.89 24.44 9.47
CA VAL A 243 4.94 22.99 9.65
C VAL A 243 3.75 22.27 9.01
N ASP A 244 2.59 22.97 8.93
CA ASP A 244 1.35 22.42 8.36
C ASP A 244 1.23 22.64 6.85
N THR A 245 2.34 22.83 6.14
CA THR A 245 2.30 22.96 4.70
C THR A 245 1.71 21.69 4.07
N LYS A 246 0.57 21.86 3.40
CA LYS A 246 -0.07 20.79 2.66
C LYS A 246 0.53 20.71 1.25
N GLY A 247 0.97 19.53 0.87
CA GLY A 247 1.46 19.22 -0.47
C GLY A 247 0.33 18.98 -1.48
N ASP A 248 0.65 18.29 -2.57
CA ASP A 248 -0.36 17.75 -3.48
C ASP A 248 -1.29 16.81 -2.72
N VAL A 249 -2.56 16.79 -3.10
CA VAL A 249 -3.62 15.98 -2.45
C VAL A 249 -3.77 16.28 -0.94
N ASN A 250 -3.50 17.53 -0.52
CA ASN A 250 -3.59 18.00 0.88
C ASN A 250 -2.74 17.22 1.90
N ARG A 251 -1.71 16.51 1.45
CA ARG A 251 -0.80 15.75 2.32
C ARG A 251 0.09 16.67 3.14
N THR A 252 0.13 16.47 4.45
CA THR A 252 1.09 17.10 5.36
C THR A 252 2.41 16.32 5.39
N LEU A 253 3.42 16.90 6.03
CA LEU A 253 4.71 16.23 6.27
C LEU A 253 4.56 14.95 7.12
N LEU A 254 3.60 14.93 8.04
CA LEU A 254 3.32 13.75 8.86
C LEU A 254 2.75 12.59 8.04
N HIS A 255 1.89 12.87 7.06
CA HIS A 255 1.41 11.84 6.11
C HIS A 255 2.58 11.22 5.33
N ALA A 256 3.51 12.04 4.85
CA ALA A 256 4.68 11.54 4.14
C ALA A 256 5.60 10.70 5.04
N ALA A 257 5.80 11.12 6.29
CA ALA A 257 6.56 10.37 7.29
C ALA A 257 5.89 9.03 7.62
N SER A 258 4.56 8.99 7.72
CA SER A 258 3.78 7.78 7.99
C SER A 258 3.94 6.72 6.91
N VAL A 259 3.85 7.11 5.63
CA VAL A 259 4.04 6.18 4.49
C VAL A 259 5.44 5.56 4.52
N ASN A 260 6.46 6.37 4.81
CA ASN A 260 7.85 5.92 4.79
C ASN A 260 8.29 5.22 6.08
N GLY A 261 7.52 5.33 7.17
CA GLY A 261 7.90 4.84 8.49
C GLY A 261 9.06 5.64 9.10
N ALA A 262 9.19 6.93 8.77
CA ALA A 262 10.28 7.79 9.25
C ALA A 262 10.00 8.26 10.69
N LEU A 263 10.27 7.39 11.66
CA LEU A 263 9.87 7.54 13.07
C LEU A 263 10.43 8.82 13.70
N ASP A 264 11.72 9.08 13.50
CA ASP A 264 12.43 10.27 14.00
C ASP A 264 11.84 11.58 13.44
N VAL A 265 11.46 11.60 12.16
CA VAL A 265 10.78 12.73 11.52
C VAL A 265 9.38 12.90 12.10
N GLY A 266 8.64 11.80 12.27
CA GLY A 266 7.31 11.83 12.90
C GLY A 266 7.33 12.38 14.32
N GLN A 267 8.25 11.90 15.16
CA GLN A 267 8.45 12.40 16.52
C GLN A 267 8.79 13.89 16.54
N TRP A 268 9.70 14.31 15.68
CA TRP A 268 10.10 15.71 15.57
C TRP A 268 8.91 16.60 15.17
N LEU A 269 8.12 16.19 14.17
CA LEU A 269 6.92 16.92 13.71
C LEU A 269 5.88 17.07 14.82
N LEU A 270 5.57 15.98 15.54
CA LEU A 270 4.61 16.00 16.65
C LEU A 270 5.08 16.91 17.81
N ALA A 271 6.37 16.88 18.12
CA ALA A 271 6.97 17.79 19.13
C ALA A 271 6.87 19.27 18.75
N HIS A 272 6.79 19.58 17.44
CA HIS A 272 6.67 20.95 16.93
C HIS A 272 5.23 21.36 16.56
N GLY A 273 4.24 20.61 17.04
CA GLY A 273 2.83 21.00 17.02
C GLY A 273 2.11 20.81 15.70
N ILE A 274 2.57 19.89 14.83
CA ILE A 274 1.79 19.52 13.64
C ILE A 274 0.44 18.93 14.06
N ASP A 275 -0.62 19.27 13.34
CA ASP A 275 -1.92 18.63 13.55
C ASP A 275 -1.87 17.15 13.14
N ALA A 276 -1.83 16.29 14.16
CA ALA A 276 -1.75 14.84 14.00
C ALA A 276 -3.01 14.23 13.36
N ASN A 277 -4.16 14.93 13.44
CA ASN A 277 -5.46 14.50 12.92
C ASN A 277 -5.81 15.11 11.57
N SER A 278 -4.88 15.85 10.94
CA SER A 278 -5.08 16.36 9.59
C SER A 278 -5.46 15.23 8.63
N GLN A 279 -6.39 15.53 7.73
CA GLN A 279 -6.82 14.62 6.68
C GLN A 279 -6.32 15.08 5.30
N GLU A 280 -5.89 14.12 4.46
CA GLU A 280 -5.61 14.36 3.04
C GLU A 280 -6.91 14.34 2.19
N ASP A 281 -6.80 14.43 0.85
CA ASP A 281 -7.96 14.47 -0.06
C ASP A 281 -8.85 13.21 0.02
N ASN A 282 -8.31 12.06 0.40
CA ASN A 282 -9.09 10.83 0.63
C ASN A 282 -9.59 10.70 2.07
N HIS A 283 -9.52 11.77 2.86
CA HIS A 283 -9.80 11.78 4.30
C HIS A 283 -8.93 10.80 5.10
N GLU A 284 -7.85 10.28 4.52
CA GLU A 284 -6.88 9.46 5.26
C GLU A 284 -6.08 10.35 6.20
N THR A 285 -5.94 9.94 7.47
CA THR A 285 -5.05 10.55 8.46
C THR A 285 -3.67 9.89 8.39
N ALA A 286 -2.70 10.45 9.10
CA ALA A 286 -1.38 9.83 9.26
C ALA A 286 -1.47 8.39 9.79
N LEU A 287 -2.46 8.11 10.67
CA LEU A 287 -2.69 6.76 11.21
C LEU A 287 -3.16 5.79 10.12
N HIS A 288 -4.13 6.18 9.28
CA HIS A 288 -4.56 5.34 8.14
C HIS A 288 -3.38 4.94 7.26
N LEU A 289 -2.52 5.92 6.91
CA LEU A 289 -1.38 5.68 6.05
C LEU A 289 -0.30 4.80 6.71
N ALA A 290 -0.05 4.99 8.01
CA ALA A 290 0.87 4.15 8.76
C ALA A 290 0.39 2.69 8.81
N VAL A 291 -0.90 2.48 9.08
CA VAL A 291 -1.54 1.15 9.09
C VAL A 291 -1.47 0.50 7.72
N LYS A 292 -1.89 1.20 6.66
CA LYS A 292 -1.91 0.71 5.27
C LYS A 292 -0.52 0.27 4.78
N ASN A 293 0.54 0.88 5.31
CA ASN A 293 1.93 0.58 4.95
C ASN A 293 2.65 -0.30 5.98
N ASP A 294 1.93 -0.89 6.93
CA ASP A 294 2.46 -1.81 7.96
C ASP A 294 3.62 -1.19 8.77
N ARG A 295 3.44 0.05 9.26
CA ARG A 295 4.45 0.79 10.02
C ARG A 295 4.20 0.70 11.52
N ILE A 296 4.45 -0.46 12.13
CA ILE A 296 4.08 -0.79 13.51
C ILE A 296 4.58 0.25 14.51
N GLU A 297 5.88 0.58 14.49
CA GLU A 297 6.47 1.54 15.43
C GLU A 297 5.91 2.95 15.23
N PHE A 298 5.57 3.30 13.98
CA PHE A 298 4.97 4.59 13.67
C PHE A 298 3.52 4.66 14.17
N VAL A 299 2.74 3.59 14.00
CA VAL A 299 1.39 3.46 14.59
C VAL A 299 1.45 3.60 16.11
N GLN A 300 2.37 2.90 16.78
CA GLN A 300 2.54 2.97 18.22
C GLN A 300 2.86 4.40 18.68
N MET A 301 3.77 5.08 17.99
CA MET A 301 4.11 6.48 18.27
C MET A 301 2.88 7.39 18.14
N LEU A 302 2.11 7.28 17.05
CA LEU A 302 0.91 8.09 16.83
C LEU A 302 -0.12 7.87 17.94
N LEU A 303 -0.40 6.63 18.31
CA LEU A 303 -1.36 6.29 19.37
C LEU A 303 -0.95 6.86 20.73
N GLN A 304 0.35 6.87 21.06
CA GLN A 304 0.88 7.50 22.29
C GLN A 304 0.67 9.02 22.34
N HIS A 305 0.53 9.67 21.18
CA HIS A 305 0.29 11.12 21.08
C HIS A 305 -1.20 11.49 21.03
N GLY A 306 -2.12 10.55 21.31
CA GLY A 306 -3.55 10.83 21.44
C GLY A 306 -4.25 11.17 20.11
N ILE A 307 -3.83 10.58 19.02
CA ILE A 307 -4.48 10.73 17.71
C ILE A 307 -5.89 10.12 17.73
N THR A 308 -6.79 10.63 16.88
CA THR A 308 -8.13 10.07 16.70
C THR A 308 -8.06 8.68 16.07
N VAL A 309 -8.30 7.65 16.89
CA VAL A 309 -8.17 6.24 16.50
C VAL A 309 -9.26 5.81 15.52
N ASN A 310 -10.48 6.36 15.68
CA ASN A 310 -11.68 5.97 14.94
C ASN A 310 -12.03 6.96 13.82
N ALA A 311 -11.05 7.69 13.27
CA ALA A 311 -11.28 8.51 12.10
C ALA A 311 -11.66 7.63 10.90
N VAL A 312 -12.54 8.13 10.02
CA VAL A 312 -12.95 7.41 8.80
C VAL A 312 -12.40 8.11 7.56
N ASN A 313 -12.00 7.33 6.58
CA ASN A 313 -11.60 7.83 5.26
C ASN A 313 -12.80 7.97 4.31
N LYS A 314 -12.59 8.32 3.04
CA LYS A 314 -13.66 8.47 2.03
C LYS A 314 -14.45 7.20 1.72
N ASP A 315 -13.85 6.05 1.96
CA ASP A 315 -14.46 4.74 1.73
C ASP A 315 -15.11 4.20 3.01
N ASP A 316 -15.28 5.06 4.04
CA ASP A 316 -15.80 4.76 5.38
C ASP A 316 -14.94 3.78 6.21
N TYR A 317 -13.70 3.49 5.78
CA TYR A 317 -12.78 2.64 6.53
C TYR A 317 -12.14 3.38 7.70
N THR A 318 -12.12 2.74 8.87
CA THR A 318 -11.30 3.11 10.01
C THR A 318 -9.87 2.55 9.88
N PRO A 319 -8.89 3.02 10.68
CA PRO A 319 -7.59 2.36 10.78
C PRO A 319 -7.70 0.87 11.16
N LEU A 320 -8.68 0.48 12.00
CA LEU A 320 -8.91 -0.92 12.36
C LEU A 320 -9.34 -1.75 11.14
N ASP A 321 -10.24 -1.23 10.31
CA ASP A 321 -10.69 -1.91 9.09
C ASP A 321 -9.53 -2.12 8.12
N LEU A 322 -8.68 -1.10 7.95
CA LEU A 322 -7.47 -1.22 7.13
C LEU A 322 -6.46 -2.24 7.69
N ALA A 323 -6.31 -2.32 9.02
CA ALA A 323 -5.45 -3.33 9.64
C ALA A 323 -5.98 -4.75 9.40
N ILE A 324 -7.29 -4.94 9.46
CA ILE A 324 -7.95 -6.21 9.18
C ILE A 324 -7.81 -6.57 7.70
N ASP A 325 -8.08 -5.61 6.81
CA ASP A 325 -8.00 -5.81 5.35
C ASP A 325 -6.57 -6.15 4.91
N GLY A 326 -5.56 -5.49 5.47
CA GLY A 326 -4.15 -5.76 5.24
C GLY A 326 -3.61 -7.02 5.93
N GLY A 327 -4.35 -7.58 6.89
CA GLY A 327 -3.89 -8.70 7.71
C GLY A 327 -2.81 -8.33 8.74
N HIS A 328 -2.73 -7.07 9.14
CA HIS A 328 -1.73 -6.52 10.06
C HIS A 328 -2.11 -6.80 11.53
N PHE A 329 -1.88 -8.04 11.97
CA PHE A 329 -2.34 -8.52 13.28
C PHE A 329 -1.79 -7.72 14.46
N GLU A 330 -0.50 -7.37 14.45
CA GLU A 330 0.12 -6.60 15.53
C GLU A 330 -0.44 -5.18 15.62
N ILE A 331 -0.66 -4.52 14.47
CA ILE A 331 -1.28 -3.21 14.41
C ILE A 331 -2.73 -3.26 14.90
N MET A 332 -3.48 -4.29 14.50
CA MET A 332 -4.84 -4.49 15.00
C MET A 332 -4.87 -4.60 16.53
N GLN A 333 -3.94 -5.37 17.13
CA GLN A 333 -3.85 -5.48 18.59
C GLN A 333 -3.54 -4.13 19.26
N LEU A 334 -2.62 -3.35 18.68
CA LEU A 334 -2.30 -2.00 19.16
C LEU A 334 -3.51 -1.08 19.11
N LEU A 335 -4.26 -1.09 17.98
CA LEU A 335 -5.46 -0.28 17.83
C LEU A 335 -6.53 -0.66 18.87
N LEU A 336 -6.77 -1.96 19.08
CA LEU A 336 -7.72 -2.44 20.09
C LEU A 336 -7.29 -2.08 21.53
N GLN A 337 -5.99 -2.09 21.85
CA GLN A 337 -5.46 -1.63 23.14
C GLN A 337 -5.68 -0.13 23.36
N HIS A 338 -5.82 0.64 22.29
CA HIS A 338 -6.09 2.09 22.31
C HIS A 338 -7.55 2.43 21.96
N GLU A 339 -8.49 1.54 22.33
CA GLU A 339 -9.94 1.77 22.25
C GLU A 339 -10.46 1.97 20.81
N ALA A 340 -9.87 1.29 19.82
CA ALA A 340 -10.47 1.25 18.49
C ALA A 340 -11.86 0.61 18.57
N ASP A 341 -12.83 1.29 17.98
CA ASP A 341 -14.22 0.86 18.01
C ASP A 341 -14.44 -0.36 17.09
N VAL A 342 -14.84 -1.46 17.67
CA VAL A 342 -15.15 -2.71 16.96
C VAL A 342 -16.57 -2.76 16.41
N ALA A 343 -17.40 -1.74 16.73
CA ALA A 343 -18.81 -1.64 16.33
C ALA A 343 -19.02 -0.66 15.15
N THR A 344 -17.95 0.01 14.68
CA THR A 344 -18.06 0.87 13.49
C THR A 344 -18.61 0.06 12.32
N GLN A 345 -19.59 0.63 11.62
CA GLN A 345 -20.17 0.01 10.44
C GLN A 345 -19.92 0.89 9.23
N ASP A 346 -19.24 0.37 8.23
CA ASP A 346 -19.26 1.00 6.92
C ASP A 346 -20.54 0.60 6.15
N LEU A 347 -20.98 1.47 5.22
CA LEU A 347 -22.18 1.25 4.43
C LEU A 347 -22.04 0.08 3.43
N LYS A 348 -20.83 -0.36 3.16
CA LYS A 348 -20.52 -1.29 2.08
C LYS A 348 -20.08 -2.67 2.56
N HIS A 349 -19.31 -2.74 3.64
CA HIS A 349 -18.67 -3.98 4.10
C HIS A 349 -19.16 -4.43 5.48
N GLY A 350 -19.97 -3.62 6.17
CA GLY A 350 -20.45 -3.90 7.51
C GLY A 350 -19.41 -3.62 8.60
N ALA A 351 -19.56 -4.23 9.76
CA ALA A 351 -18.64 -4.08 10.89
C ALA A 351 -17.31 -4.84 10.66
N PRO A 352 -16.24 -4.51 11.42
CA PRO A 352 -14.96 -5.23 11.39
C PRO A 352 -15.06 -6.75 11.41
N LEU A 353 -16.08 -7.30 12.12
CA LEU A 353 -16.30 -8.75 12.20
C LEU A 353 -16.75 -9.36 10.87
N HIS A 354 -17.42 -8.62 10.01
CA HIS A 354 -17.75 -9.06 8.64
C HIS A 354 -16.47 -9.14 7.77
N LEU A 355 -15.64 -8.10 7.84
CA LEU A 355 -14.38 -8.06 7.08
C LEU A 355 -13.46 -9.23 7.44
N VAL A 356 -13.27 -9.51 8.73
CA VAL A 356 -12.42 -10.60 9.17
C VAL A 356 -12.98 -11.97 8.79
N THR A 357 -14.31 -12.09 8.74
CA THR A 357 -14.99 -13.31 8.27
C THR A 357 -14.67 -13.56 6.79
N ILE A 358 -14.73 -12.51 5.96
CA ILE A 358 -14.35 -12.58 4.54
C ILE A 358 -12.88 -12.99 4.39
N ARG A 359 -11.99 -12.47 5.24
CA ARG A 359 -10.55 -12.81 5.25
C ARG A 359 -10.24 -14.18 5.87
N ARG A 360 -11.22 -14.86 6.45
CA ARG A 360 -11.12 -16.21 7.06
C ARG A 360 -10.07 -16.32 8.16
N SER A 361 -9.84 -15.25 8.92
CA SER A 361 -8.84 -15.23 9.98
C SER A 361 -9.43 -15.58 11.34
N HIS A 362 -9.16 -16.81 11.83
CA HIS A 362 -9.63 -17.28 13.13
C HIS A 362 -9.12 -16.45 14.31
N ALA A 363 -7.83 -16.10 14.28
CA ALA A 363 -7.20 -15.36 15.37
C ALA A 363 -7.83 -13.98 15.53
N ILE A 364 -8.04 -13.27 14.42
CA ILE A 364 -8.63 -11.93 14.42
C ILE A 364 -10.11 -12.00 14.81
N THR A 365 -10.88 -12.96 14.25
CA THR A 365 -12.30 -13.17 14.61
C THR A 365 -12.46 -13.33 16.12
N ARG A 366 -11.66 -14.24 16.73
CA ARG A 366 -11.69 -14.46 18.18
C ARG A 366 -11.33 -13.19 18.95
N GLN A 367 -10.30 -12.47 18.51
CA GLN A 367 -9.83 -11.25 19.19
C GLN A 367 -10.89 -10.14 19.17
N LEU A 368 -11.55 -9.91 18.04
CA LEU A 368 -12.61 -8.90 17.93
C LEU A 368 -13.78 -9.21 18.88
N ILE A 369 -14.21 -10.47 18.93
CA ILE A 369 -15.31 -10.89 19.83
C ILE A 369 -14.92 -10.73 21.29
N ILE A 370 -13.66 -11.09 21.67
CA ILE A 370 -13.16 -10.88 23.05
C ILE A 370 -13.12 -9.38 23.39
N ASN A 371 -12.86 -8.50 22.42
CA ASN A 371 -12.90 -7.05 22.61
C ASN A 371 -14.30 -6.43 22.48
N GLY A 372 -15.36 -7.25 22.51
CA GLY A 372 -16.73 -6.80 22.63
C GLY A 372 -17.46 -6.58 21.29
N ALA A 373 -16.93 -7.04 20.16
CA ALA A 373 -17.67 -7.03 18.91
C ALA A 373 -18.94 -7.89 19.04
N ASP A 374 -20.10 -7.34 18.62
CA ASP A 374 -21.35 -8.09 18.56
C ASP A 374 -21.23 -9.20 17.51
N ILE A 375 -21.32 -10.45 17.96
CA ILE A 375 -21.18 -11.62 17.09
C ILE A 375 -22.33 -11.75 16.07
N ASN A 376 -23.47 -11.14 16.35
CA ASN A 376 -24.67 -11.11 15.50
C ASN A 376 -24.87 -9.74 14.82
N VAL A 377 -23.82 -8.90 14.77
CA VAL A 377 -23.87 -7.62 14.08
C VAL A 377 -24.34 -7.80 12.64
N GLN A 378 -25.18 -6.87 12.15
CA GLN A 378 -25.77 -6.93 10.81
C GLN A 378 -25.09 -5.93 9.88
N ASP A 379 -24.86 -6.34 8.63
CA ASP A 379 -24.46 -5.42 7.55
C ASP A 379 -25.69 -4.70 6.93
N GLY A 380 -25.48 -3.94 5.84
CA GLY A 380 -26.54 -3.22 5.13
C GLY A 380 -27.64 -4.12 4.54
N GLU A 381 -27.35 -5.41 4.33
CA GLU A 381 -28.32 -6.43 3.89
C GLU A 381 -28.90 -7.24 5.07
N ARG A 382 -28.63 -6.82 6.29
CA ARG A 382 -28.96 -7.50 7.54
C ARG A 382 -28.33 -8.89 7.68
N LYS A 383 -27.25 -9.16 6.95
CA LYS A 383 -26.48 -10.39 7.09
C LYS A 383 -25.57 -10.29 8.31
N THR A 384 -25.48 -11.37 9.09
CA THR A 384 -24.50 -11.51 10.16
C THR A 384 -23.19 -12.11 9.63
N PRO A 385 -22.09 -12.05 10.38
CA PRO A 385 -20.84 -12.75 10.02
C PRO A 385 -21.06 -14.24 9.73
N LEU A 386 -22.02 -14.90 10.43
CA LEU A 386 -22.34 -16.30 10.20
C LEU A 386 -23.00 -16.55 8.83
N HIS A 387 -23.81 -15.61 8.34
CA HIS A 387 -24.34 -15.67 6.96
C HIS A 387 -23.20 -15.64 5.93
N LEU A 388 -22.25 -14.70 6.10
CA LEU A 388 -21.11 -14.59 5.20
C LEU A 388 -20.23 -15.85 5.25
N ALA A 389 -19.91 -16.35 6.45
CA ALA A 389 -19.15 -17.58 6.61
C ALA A 389 -19.80 -18.78 5.93
N SER A 390 -21.16 -18.83 5.95
CA SER A 390 -21.95 -19.91 5.33
C SER A 390 -21.89 -19.87 3.80
N VAL A 391 -21.77 -18.69 3.19
CA VAL A 391 -21.60 -18.51 1.73
C VAL A 391 -20.17 -18.78 1.29
N LEU A 392 -19.18 -18.42 2.09
CA LEU A 392 -17.75 -18.44 1.74
C LEU A 392 -17.09 -19.83 1.81
N TRP A 393 -17.83 -20.89 2.09
CA TRP A 393 -17.31 -22.27 2.20
C TRP A 393 -16.19 -22.37 3.25
N CYS A 394 -16.41 -21.78 4.41
CA CYS A 394 -15.42 -21.75 5.46
C CYS A 394 -15.92 -22.42 6.77
N PRO A 395 -16.04 -23.76 6.82
CA PRO A 395 -16.57 -24.49 7.98
C PRO A 395 -15.83 -24.18 9.28
N ALA A 396 -14.56 -23.82 9.17
CA ALA A 396 -13.74 -23.49 10.32
C ALA A 396 -14.16 -22.18 11.00
N ILE A 397 -14.48 -21.12 10.21
CA ILE A 397 -15.00 -19.86 10.76
C ILE A 397 -16.44 -20.05 11.25
N VAL A 398 -17.27 -20.81 10.52
CA VAL A 398 -18.63 -21.17 10.97
C VAL A 398 -18.57 -21.83 12.35
N ARG A 399 -17.68 -22.82 12.52
CA ARG A 399 -17.48 -23.49 13.80
C ARG A 399 -17.09 -22.50 14.90
N LEU A 400 -16.12 -21.64 14.62
CA LEU A 400 -15.66 -20.63 15.58
C LEU A 400 -16.78 -19.69 16.01
N LEU A 401 -17.54 -19.13 15.04
CA LEU A 401 -18.65 -18.24 15.34
C LEU A 401 -19.73 -18.93 16.17
N VAL A 402 -20.11 -20.16 15.81
CA VAL A 402 -21.09 -20.93 16.55
C VAL A 402 -20.61 -21.29 17.98
N GLU A 403 -19.34 -21.70 18.14
CA GLU A 403 -18.74 -21.97 19.45
C GLU A 403 -18.70 -20.71 20.35
N LEU A 404 -18.58 -19.53 19.75
CA LEU A 404 -18.59 -18.25 20.46
C LEU A 404 -20.00 -17.66 20.67
N GLY A 405 -21.06 -18.35 20.23
CA GLY A 405 -22.44 -18.02 20.54
C GLY A 405 -23.21 -17.27 19.42
N ALA A 406 -22.76 -17.35 18.17
CA ALA A 406 -23.53 -16.80 17.05
C ALA A 406 -24.92 -17.48 16.94
N ASP A 407 -25.97 -16.69 16.71
CA ASP A 407 -27.30 -17.22 16.49
C ASP A 407 -27.40 -17.88 15.10
N VAL A 408 -27.54 -19.20 15.08
CA VAL A 408 -27.63 -20.02 13.86
C VAL A 408 -28.93 -19.82 13.09
N ASN A 409 -29.93 -19.22 13.73
CA ASN A 409 -31.26 -19.00 13.15
C ASN A 409 -31.56 -17.52 12.83
N PHE A 410 -30.55 -16.64 12.96
CA PHE A 410 -30.74 -15.23 12.69
C PHE A 410 -31.16 -15.01 11.24
N PRO A 411 -32.25 -14.24 10.96
CA PRO A 411 -32.71 -13.98 9.59
C PRO A 411 -31.99 -12.75 9.00
N ASP A 412 -31.56 -12.82 7.73
CA ASP A 412 -31.08 -11.67 6.96
C ASP A 412 -32.26 -10.78 6.44
N GLY A 413 -31.98 -9.80 5.59
CA GLY A 413 -32.99 -8.91 4.98
C GLY A 413 -34.02 -9.62 4.13
N ASN A 414 -33.73 -10.80 3.61
CA ASN A 414 -34.63 -11.68 2.88
C ASN A 414 -35.27 -12.77 3.76
N GLN A 415 -35.17 -12.66 5.07
CA GLN A 415 -35.56 -13.68 6.04
C GLN A 415 -34.85 -15.02 5.86
N GLN A 416 -33.70 -15.04 5.13
CA GLN A 416 -32.91 -16.24 4.98
C GLN A 416 -32.01 -16.42 6.21
N THR A 417 -31.95 -17.65 6.72
CA THR A 417 -31.03 -18.03 7.77
C THR A 417 -29.68 -18.49 7.18
N PRO A 418 -28.59 -18.58 7.97
CA PRO A 418 -27.32 -19.18 7.51
C PRO A 418 -27.51 -20.55 6.84
N LEU A 419 -28.49 -21.35 7.30
CA LEU A 419 -28.81 -22.67 6.72
C LEU A 419 -29.34 -22.58 5.28
N HIS A 420 -30.18 -21.60 4.96
CA HIS A 420 -30.64 -21.35 3.59
C HIS A 420 -29.45 -21.10 2.66
N LEU A 421 -28.53 -20.23 3.08
CA LEU A 421 -27.35 -19.86 2.29
C LEU A 421 -26.37 -21.04 2.12
N ALA A 422 -26.08 -21.76 3.21
CA ALA A 422 -25.23 -22.96 3.15
C ALA A 422 -25.82 -24.01 2.21
N SER A 423 -27.14 -24.16 2.20
CA SER A 423 -27.86 -25.11 1.34
C SER A 423 -27.72 -24.75 -0.14
N CYS A 424 -27.89 -23.47 -0.50
CA CYS A 424 -27.77 -22.98 -1.88
C CYS A 424 -26.36 -23.21 -2.46
N TRP A 425 -25.33 -23.04 -1.69
CA TRP A 425 -23.94 -23.17 -2.15
C TRP A 425 -23.40 -24.60 -2.06
N GLY A 426 -24.13 -25.51 -1.39
CA GLY A 426 -23.82 -26.94 -1.34
C GLY A 426 -22.62 -27.30 -0.44
N ASP A 427 -22.27 -26.46 0.53
CA ASP A 427 -21.25 -26.77 1.54
C ASP A 427 -21.85 -27.70 2.60
N THR A 428 -21.67 -29.00 2.41
CA THR A 428 -22.23 -30.02 3.29
C THR A 428 -21.63 -30.02 4.69
N GLN A 429 -20.39 -29.58 4.86
CA GLN A 429 -19.75 -29.50 6.19
C GLN A 429 -20.36 -28.36 7.01
N THR A 430 -20.50 -27.18 6.42
CA THR A 430 -21.17 -26.04 7.04
C THR A 430 -22.64 -26.37 7.36
N LEU A 431 -23.36 -27.02 6.43
CA LEU A 431 -24.72 -27.43 6.62
C LEU A 431 -24.87 -28.35 7.85
N GLN A 432 -24.06 -29.39 7.92
CA GLN A 432 -24.07 -30.34 9.06
C GLN A 432 -23.71 -29.65 10.38
N LEU A 433 -22.76 -28.71 10.35
CA LEU A 433 -22.36 -27.96 11.52
C LEU A 433 -23.50 -27.07 12.05
N LEU A 434 -24.19 -26.35 11.17
CA LEU A 434 -25.35 -25.52 11.53
C LEU A 434 -26.46 -26.35 12.12
N ILE A 435 -26.85 -27.46 11.48
CA ILE A 435 -27.90 -28.37 11.95
C ILE A 435 -27.55 -28.96 13.32
N LYS A 436 -26.30 -29.42 13.50
CA LYS A 436 -25.81 -29.97 14.78
C LYS A 436 -25.94 -28.95 15.92
N ASN A 437 -25.83 -27.68 15.62
CA ASN A 437 -25.90 -26.59 16.60
C ASN A 437 -27.29 -25.91 16.64
N GLY A 438 -28.33 -26.58 16.16
CA GLY A 438 -29.72 -26.17 16.37
C GLY A 438 -30.32 -25.26 15.29
N ALA A 439 -29.74 -25.26 14.08
CA ALA A 439 -30.40 -24.57 12.97
C ALA A 439 -31.74 -25.21 12.65
N ASP A 440 -32.81 -24.38 12.54
CA ASP A 440 -34.14 -24.83 12.13
C ASP A 440 -34.15 -25.22 10.65
N VAL A 441 -34.24 -26.52 10.39
CA VAL A 441 -34.23 -27.09 9.04
C VAL A 441 -35.47 -26.66 8.24
N ASN A 442 -36.55 -26.30 8.92
CA ASN A 442 -37.81 -25.88 8.33
C ASN A 442 -38.06 -24.36 8.41
N ALA A 443 -37.01 -23.59 8.73
CA ALA A 443 -37.08 -22.14 8.68
C ALA A 443 -37.57 -21.65 7.30
N ARG A 444 -38.32 -20.55 7.27
CA ARG A 444 -38.93 -20.00 6.05
C ARG A 444 -38.33 -18.64 5.72
N ASP A 445 -37.96 -18.45 4.47
CA ASP A 445 -37.51 -17.17 3.95
C ASP A 445 -38.68 -16.22 3.66
N ALA A 446 -38.43 -15.02 3.11
CA ALA A 446 -39.45 -14.04 2.76
C ALA A 446 -40.48 -14.58 1.74
N ASN A 447 -40.14 -15.55 0.93
CA ASN A 447 -41.03 -16.24 0.00
C ASN A 447 -41.71 -17.47 0.64
N GLN A 448 -41.58 -17.65 1.95
CA GLN A 448 -42.05 -18.84 2.67
C GLN A 448 -41.36 -20.14 2.22
N SER A 449 -40.24 -20.03 1.48
CA SER A 449 -39.44 -21.16 1.03
C SER A 449 -38.55 -21.68 2.13
N THR A 450 -38.43 -23.00 2.26
CA THR A 450 -37.45 -23.65 3.15
C THR A 450 -36.15 -23.93 2.40
N ALA A 451 -35.08 -24.26 3.12
CA ALA A 451 -33.83 -24.70 2.52
C ALA A 451 -34.04 -25.86 1.51
N LEU A 452 -35.00 -26.76 1.77
CA LEU A 452 -35.31 -27.88 0.88
C LEU A 452 -35.91 -27.41 -0.47
N HIS A 453 -36.73 -26.34 -0.48
CA HIS A 453 -37.19 -25.73 -1.74
C HIS A 453 -36.04 -25.24 -2.61
N LEU A 454 -35.10 -24.50 -1.98
CA LEU A 454 -33.96 -23.92 -2.69
C LEU A 454 -33.05 -24.99 -3.33
N VAL A 455 -32.71 -26.03 -2.57
CA VAL A 455 -31.86 -27.11 -3.08
C VAL A 455 -32.53 -27.99 -4.13
N SER A 456 -33.87 -28.11 -4.06
CA SER A 456 -34.66 -28.85 -5.03
C SER A 456 -34.63 -28.21 -6.41
N SER A 457 -34.71 -26.88 -6.47
CA SER A 457 -34.56 -26.12 -7.72
C SER A 457 -33.14 -26.19 -8.29
N LEU A 458 -32.10 -26.28 -7.43
CA LEU A 458 -30.67 -26.30 -7.79
C LEU A 458 -30.14 -27.70 -8.09
N GLY A 459 -30.90 -28.76 -7.82
CA GLY A 459 -30.43 -30.13 -8.08
C GLY A 459 -29.37 -30.67 -7.11
N LYS A 460 -29.28 -30.15 -5.88
CA LYS A 460 -28.25 -30.45 -4.89
C LYS A 460 -28.59 -31.72 -4.07
N THR A 461 -28.51 -32.90 -4.67
CA THR A 461 -28.94 -34.17 -4.08
C THR A 461 -28.32 -34.48 -2.72
N ARG A 462 -27.00 -34.25 -2.54
CA ARG A 462 -26.31 -34.52 -1.27
C ARG A 462 -26.79 -33.61 -0.14
N THR A 463 -27.00 -32.33 -0.42
CA THR A 463 -27.54 -31.37 0.53
C THR A 463 -28.98 -31.74 0.93
N MET A 464 -29.81 -32.15 -0.05
CA MET A 464 -31.18 -32.63 0.17
C MET A 464 -31.20 -33.83 1.11
N GLN A 465 -30.36 -34.82 0.86
CA GLN A 465 -30.27 -36.00 1.76
C GLN A 465 -30.02 -35.57 3.22
N ILE A 466 -29.05 -34.68 3.45
CA ILE A 466 -28.74 -34.20 4.80
C ILE A 466 -29.94 -33.50 5.42
N LEU A 467 -30.65 -32.63 4.66
CA LEU A 467 -31.81 -31.91 5.16
C LEU A 467 -32.93 -32.89 5.55
N MET A 468 -33.24 -33.89 4.70
CA MET A 468 -34.30 -34.88 4.93
C MET A 468 -33.95 -35.84 6.08
N GLU A 469 -32.70 -36.30 6.18
CA GLU A 469 -32.22 -37.07 7.33
C GLU A 469 -32.39 -36.31 8.66
N ASN A 470 -32.41 -34.97 8.59
CA ASN A 470 -32.62 -34.08 9.73
C ASN A 470 -34.07 -33.52 9.80
N ARG A 471 -35.05 -34.22 9.25
CA ARG A 471 -36.50 -33.96 9.37
C ARG A 471 -36.98 -32.70 8.63
N ALA A 472 -36.35 -32.36 7.49
CA ALA A 472 -36.96 -31.36 6.58
C ALA A 472 -38.34 -31.83 6.14
N ASP A 473 -39.32 -30.94 6.19
CA ASP A 473 -40.67 -31.22 5.69
C ASP A 473 -40.64 -31.27 4.15
N VAL A 474 -40.75 -32.49 3.59
CA VAL A 474 -40.75 -32.73 2.13
C VAL A 474 -41.96 -32.19 1.42
N ASN A 475 -43.06 -31.94 2.15
CA ASN A 475 -44.31 -31.42 1.64
C ASN A 475 -44.59 -29.97 2.07
N ALA A 476 -43.53 -29.28 2.60
CA ALA A 476 -43.64 -27.85 2.90
C ALA A 476 -44.12 -27.08 1.67
N ARG A 477 -44.93 -26.05 1.87
CA ARG A 477 -45.46 -25.19 0.81
C ARG A 477 -44.83 -23.80 0.95
N ASP A 478 -44.35 -23.26 -0.14
CA ASP A 478 -43.87 -21.87 -0.22
C ASP A 478 -45.05 -20.88 -0.37
N GLY A 479 -44.77 -19.58 -0.57
CA GLY A 479 -45.76 -18.52 -0.72
C GLY A 479 -46.65 -18.67 -1.96
N SER A 480 -46.23 -19.44 -2.95
CA SER A 480 -46.99 -19.82 -4.14
C SER A 480 -47.66 -21.18 -4.00
N HIS A 481 -47.63 -21.77 -2.82
CA HIS A 481 -48.07 -23.14 -2.51
C HIS A 481 -47.32 -24.23 -3.26
N LEU A 482 -46.15 -23.91 -3.83
CA LEU A 482 -45.24 -24.90 -4.44
C LEU A 482 -44.60 -25.74 -3.33
N THR A 483 -44.45 -27.03 -3.58
CA THR A 483 -43.63 -27.92 -2.73
C THR A 483 -42.25 -28.12 -3.34
N PRO A 484 -41.25 -28.65 -2.61
CA PRO A 484 -39.97 -29.04 -3.17
C PRO A 484 -40.08 -29.91 -4.42
N LEU A 485 -41.11 -30.81 -4.48
CA LEU A 485 -41.35 -31.67 -5.64
C LEU A 485 -41.83 -30.88 -6.87
N HIS A 486 -42.61 -29.83 -6.71
CA HIS A 486 -42.99 -28.93 -7.80
C HIS A 486 -41.73 -28.30 -8.44
N LEU A 487 -40.83 -27.77 -7.61
CA LEU A 487 -39.60 -27.14 -8.09
C LEU A 487 -38.66 -28.17 -8.74
N ALA A 488 -38.54 -29.34 -8.14
CA ALA A 488 -37.74 -30.44 -8.69
C ALA A 488 -38.27 -30.92 -10.05
N SER A 489 -39.60 -30.88 -10.27
CA SER A 489 -40.21 -31.37 -11.52
C SER A 489 -39.79 -30.57 -12.76
N THR A 490 -39.37 -29.32 -12.58
CA THR A 490 -38.86 -28.44 -13.64
C THR A 490 -37.33 -28.58 -13.82
N SER A 491 -36.63 -29.25 -12.91
CA SER A 491 -35.20 -29.45 -12.98
C SER A 491 -34.80 -30.43 -14.09
N TRP A 492 -33.49 -30.45 -14.44
CA TRP A 492 -32.94 -31.40 -15.40
C TRP A 492 -32.47 -32.73 -14.75
N SER A 493 -32.54 -32.85 -13.43
CA SER A 493 -32.07 -34.02 -12.70
C SER A 493 -33.24 -34.82 -12.11
N PRO A 494 -33.60 -35.97 -12.70
CA PRO A 494 -34.62 -36.87 -12.13
C PRO A 494 -34.28 -37.41 -10.74
N ASP A 495 -32.99 -37.46 -10.38
CA ASP A 495 -32.54 -38.01 -9.10
C ASP A 495 -33.05 -37.19 -7.92
N VAL A 496 -33.16 -35.87 -8.08
CA VAL A 496 -33.75 -34.97 -7.07
C VAL A 496 -35.22 -35.36 -6.77
N MET A 497 -36.00 -35.59 -7.81
CA MET A 497 -37.40 -35.99 -7.67
C MET A 497 -37.53 -37.39 -7.05
N ARG A 498 -36.69 -38.33 -7.51
CA ARG A 498 -36.68 -39.68 -6.96
C ARG A 498 -36.44 -39.65 -5.46
N LEU A 499 -35.44 -38.87 -5.03
CA LEU A 499 -35.09 -38.72 -3.62
C LEU A 499 -36.23 -38.14 -2.80
N LEU A 500 -36.95 -37.12 -3.31
CA LEU A 500 -38.12 -36.54 -2.64
C LEU A 500 -39.26 -37.55 -2.52
N ILE A 501 -39.58 -38.29 -3.59
CA ILE A 501 -40.62 -39.29 -3.61
C ILE A 501 -40.32 -40.46 -2.64
N GLU A 502 -39.06 -40.95 -2.62
CA GLU A 502 -38.61 -41.98 -1.66
C GLU A 502 -38.77 -41.54 -0.19
N HIS A 503 -38.73 -40.22 0.06
CA HIS A 503 -38.94 -39.65 1.39
C HIS A 503 -40.38 -39.19 1.65
N GLY A 504 -41.33 -39.57 0.80
CA GLY A 504 -42.74 -39.36 1.05
C GLY A 504 -43.33 -38.03 0.52
N ALA A 505 -42.70 -37.45 -0.54
CA ALA A 505 -43.32 -36.33 -1.23
C ALA A 505 -44.65 -36.72 -1.90
N ASP A 506 -45.68 -35.95 -1.68
CA ASP A 506 -47.00 -36.16 -2.33
C ASP A 506 -46.91 -35.74 -3.81
N VAL A 507 -47.07 -36.71 -4.71
CA VAL A 507 -46.95 -36.51 -6.17
C VAL A 507 -48.19 -35.80 -6.77
N ASN A 508 -49.30 -35.74 -6.03
CA ASN A 508 -50.56 -35.16 -6.49
C ASN A 508 -50.94 -33.84 -5.80
N VAL A 509 -50.01 -33.26 -5.04
CA VAL A 509 -50.22 -31.99 -4.39
C VAL A 509 -50.50 -30.88 -5.40
N LEU A 510 -51.39 -29.95 -5.06
CA LEU A 510 -51.74 -28.80 -5.91
C LEU A 510 -51.03 -27.54 -5.42
N ASP A 511 -50.45 -26.79 -6.35
CA ASP A 511 -49.94 -25.45 -6.10
C ASP A 511 -51.07 -24.39 -6.04
N GLY A 512 -50.72 -23.09 -5.97
CA GLY A 512 -51.66 -21.97 -5.97
C GLY A 512 -52.49 -21.84 -7.24
N ASN A 513 -52.03 -22.39 -8.36
CA ASN A 513 -52.71 -22.42 -9.65
C ASN A 513 -53.43 -23.76 -9.91
N ARG A 514 -53.56 -24.59 -8.88
CA ARG A 514 -54.10 -25.95 -8.97
C ARG A 514 -53.29 -26.88 -9.87
N SER A 515 -52.01 -26.54 -10.16
CA SER A 515 -51.12 -27.41 -10.93
C SER A 515 -50.45 -28.43 -10.02
N THR A 516 -50.33 -29.67 -10.49
CA THR A 516 -49.53 -30.71 -9.84
C THR A 516 -48.05 -30.64 -10.33
N PRO A 517 -47.10 -31.32 -9.67
CA PRO A 517 -45.75 -31.47 -10.19
C PRO A 517 -45.72 -31.99 -11.63
N LEU A 518 -46.68 -32.86 -12.01
CA LEU A 518 -46.79 -33.39 -13.35
C LEU A 518 -47.16 -32.30 -14.39
N HIS A 519 -47.99 -31.32 -14.04
CA HIS A 519 -48.30 -30.18 -14.89
C HIS A 519 -47.05 -29.33 -15.15
N LEU A 520 -46.23 -29.07 -14.11
CA LEU A 520 -45.00 -28.29 -14.26
C LEU A 520 -43.96 -29.03 -15.12
N ALA A 521 -43.79 -30.32 -14.91
CA ALA A 521 -42.93 -31.13 -15.76
C ALA A 521 -43.39 -31.12 -17.24
N ALA A 522 -44.73 -31.23 -17.47
CA ALA A 522 -45.35 -31.21 -18.78
C ALA A 522 -45.15 -29.87 -19.51
N SER A 523 -45.37 -28.75 -18.82
CA SER A 523 -45.21 -27.40 -19.37
C SER A 523 -43.76 -27.09 -19.79
N GLN A 524 -42.77 -27.77 -19.21
CA GLN A 524 -41.34 -27.65 -19.51
C GLN A 524 -40.80 -28.76 -20.43
N GLY A 525 -41.70 -29.66 -20.89
CA GLY A 525 -41.28 -30.79 -21.77
C GLY A 525 -40.34 -31.79 -21.10
N LYS A 526 -40.34 -31.93 -19.78
CA LYS A 526 -39.46 -32.82 -19.02
C LYS A 526 -39.96 -34.25 -19.01
N MET A 527 -39.87 -34.95 -20.13
CA MET A 527 -40.44 -36.29 -20.32
C MET A 527 -39.99 -37.31 -19.28
N GLN A 528 -38.67 -37.29 -18.90
CA GLN A 528 -38.18 -38.21 -17.87
C GLN A 528 -38.81 -37.96 -16.51
N ASN A 529 -38.96 -36.69 -16.15
CA ASN A 529 -39.61 -36.30 -14.90
C ASN A 529 -41.12 -36.68 -14.91
N MET A 530 -41.78 -36.50 -16.04
CA MET A 530 -43.18 -36.92 -16.19
C MET A 530 -43.32 -38.43 -16.00
N GLN A 531 -42.47 -39.23 -16.68
CA GLN A 531 -42.53 -40.68 -16.54
C GLN A 531 -42.30 -41.10 -15.08
N LEU A 532 -41.32 -40.49 -14.40
CA LEU A 532 -41.04 -40.80 -13.01
C LEU A 532 -42.25 -40.50 -12.11
N LEU A 533 -42.95 -39.37 -12.32
CA LEU A 533 -44.15 -39.00 -11.56
C LEU A 533 -45.30 -39.99 -11.81
N ILE A 534 -45.53 -40.40 -13.08
CA ILE A 534 -46.57 -41.36 -13.46
C ILE A 534 -46.30 -42.72 -12.83
N ASP A 535 -45.05 -43.19 -12.89
CA ASP A 535 -44.63 -44.47 -12.31
C ASP A 535 -44.83 -44.50 -10.77
N ASN A 536 -44.87 -43.34 -10.14
CA ASN A 536 -45.12 -43.19 -8.71
C ASN A 536 -46.54 -42.71 -8.38
N GLY A 537 -47.52 -42.87 -9.29
CA GLY A 537 -48.92 -42.69 -9.03
C GLY A 537 -49.46 -41.24 -9.22
N ALA A 538 -48.80 -40.42 -10.02
CA ALA A 538 -49.35 -39.12 -10.38
C ALA A 538 -50.61 -39.27 -11.25
N ASP A 539 -51.67 -38.58 -10.87
CA ASP A 539 -52.92 -38.58 -11.64
C ASP A 539 -52.78 -37.71 -12.91
N VAL A 540 -52.88 -38.37 -14.06
CA VAL A 540 -52.75 -37.74 -15.38
C VAL A 540 -53.97 -36.96 -15.84
N ASN A 541 -55.09 -37.09 -15.14
CA ASN A 541 -56.39 -36.48 -15.49
C ASN A 541 -56.73 -35.23 -14.67
N VAL A 542 -55.89 -34.86 -13.72
CA VAL A 542 -56.11 -33.64 -12.93
C VAL A 542 -56.08 -32.44 -13.87
N GLN A 543 -56.98 -31.47 -13.62
CA GLN A 543 -57.02 -30.21 -14.36
C GLN A 543 -56.44 -29.08 -13.50
N ASP A 544 -55.57 -28.28 -14.10
CA ASP A 544 -55.06 -27.06 -13.50
C ASP A 544 -56.10 -25.94 -13.43
N GLY A 545 -55.71 -24.73 -12.97
CA GLY A 545 -56.57 -23.55 -12.89
C GLY A 545 -57.11 -23.06 -14.24
N ASN A 546 -56.52 -23.51 -15.35
CA ASN A 546 -56.94 -23.22 -16.72
C ASN A 546 -57.78 -24.38 -17.34
N ASN A 547 -58.15 -25.36 -16.54
CA ASN A 547 -58.82 -26.60 -16.96
C ASN A 547 -58.02 -27.45 -17.96
N LEU A 548 -56.67 -27.36 -17.93
CA LEU A 548 -55.79 -28.14 -18.76
C LEU A 548 -55.25 -29.36 -17.99
N THR A 549 -55.18 -30.50 -18.65
CA THR A 549 -54.48 -31.68 -18.12
C THR A 549 -53.01 -31.65 -18.46
N PRO A 550 -52.15 -32.40 -17.76
CA PRO A 550 -50.72 -32.47 -18.07
C PRO A 550 -50.44 -32.81 -19.54
N TRP A 551 -51.17 -33.72 -20.13
CA TRP A 551 -51.00 -34.10 -21.54
C TRP A 551 -51.33 -32.98 -22.53
N GLN A 552 -52.34 -32.16 -22.23
CA GLN A 552 -52.65 -30.98 -23.04
C GLN A 552 -51.51 -29.96 -23.00
N LEU A 553 -50.85 -29.76 -21.85
CA LEU A 553 -49.69 -28.90 -21.73
C LEU A 553 -48.50 -29.42 -22.56
N VAL A 554 -48.26 -30.75 -22.61
CA VAL A 554 -47.23 -31.33 -23.51
C VAL A 554 -47.51 -30.97 -24.96
N SER A 555 -48.78 -31.05 -25.37
CA SER A 555 -49.18 -30.73 -26.76
C SER A 555 -48.91 -29.25 -27.08
N PHE A 556 -49.18 -28.34 -26.16
CA PHE A 556 -48.83 -26.92 -26.32
C PHE A 556 -47.32 -26.71 -26.40
N PHE A 557 -46.53 -27.36 -25.54
CA PHE A 557 -45.06 -27.26 -25.55
C PHE A 557 -44.49 -27.73 -26.90
N MET A 558 -44.92 -28.88 -27.41
CA MET A 558 -44.46 -29.44 -28.70
C MET A 558 -44.81 -28.52 -29.88
N ASN A 559 -45.99 -27.89 -29.86
CA ASN A 559 -46.42 -26.98 -30.91
C ASN A 559 -45.66 -25.62 -30.89
N SER A 560 -45.22 -25.19 -29.72
CA SER A 560 -44.49 -23.92 -29.57
C SER A 560 -42.96 -24.06 -29.83
N HIS A 561 -42.44 -25.30 -29.84
CA HIS A 561 -41.02 -25.59 -30.07
C HIS A 561 -40.91 -26.72 -31.10
N PRO A 562 -41.27 -26.46 -32.40
CA PRO A 562 -41.03 -27.43 -33.44
C PRO A 562 -39.49 -27.64 -33.62
N TYR A 563 -39.07 -28.90 -33.72
CA TYR A 563 -37.66 -29.33 -33.84
C TYR A 563 -36.91 -28.62 -34.94
#